data_dad0edb348450e3697d95a6c312e58d7
#
_entry.id   dad0edb348450e3697d95a6c312e58d7
#
_cell.length_a   1.000
_cell.length_b   1.000
_cell.length_c   1.000
_cell.angle_alpha   90.00
_cell.angle_beta   90.00
_cell.angle_gamma   90.00
#
_symmetry.space_group_name_H-M   'P 1'
#
loop_
_entity.id
_entity.type
_entity.pdbx_description
1 polymer ?
#
loop_
_entity_poly.entity_id
_entity_poly.type
_entity_poly.pdbx_seq_one_letter_code
_entity_poly.pdbx_strand_id
1 'polypeptide(L)'
;MTTPFTQEYLFEINDNLQPILQKTKSYEYITIDNFYKRPENIYNFLKQTWVQNWKKGHNSANFVEYYDCRLLVPLQEDKTIMFFQKLLNIPNQYCDVISTNIFKWINPPSQDYQFSPHQDLGLNIIVYLDKINSGGTALYNKMPNLHVNEDIDIRFNIKENNLNYELIQSVFNRCVIFNGQIPHGGYISNHNAYIEENWRYNAVYFFKDTRYKEE
;
A
#
# COMPACT_ATOMS: atom_id res chain seq x y z
N MET A 1 10.36 -29.36 16.48
CA MET A 1 9.70 -29.55 15.16
C MET A 1 8.70 -28.41 15.03
N THR A 2 9.03 -27.39 14.27
CA THR A 2 8.11 -26.28 13.97
C THR A 2 7.15 -26.77 12.90
N THR A 3 5.88 -26.84 13.21
CA THR A 3 4.81 -27.09 12.25
C THR A 3 4.97 -26.11 11.09
N PRO A 4 5.00 -26.55 9.83
CA PRO A 4 5.05 -25.64 8.71
C PRO A 4 3.79 -24.79 8.79
N PHE A 5 3.95 -23.48 8.97
CA PHE A 5 2.85 -22.53 8.86
C PHE A 5 2.26 -22.68 7.46
N THR A 6 1.09 -23.23 7.37
CA THR A 6 0.36 -23.18 6.11
C THR A 6 0.05 -21.71 5.85
N GLN A 7 0.36 -21.22 4.68
CA GLN A 7 0.16 -19.80 4.28
C GLN A 7 -1.29 -19.33 4.53
N GLU A 8 -2.22 -20.24 4.58
CA GLU A 8 -3.64 -20.01 4.85
C GLU A 8 -3.93 -19.33 6.21
N TYR A 9 -3.07 -19.57 7.22
CA TYR A 9 -3.20 -18.93 8.53
C TYR A 9 -2.39 -17.65 8.69
N LEU A 10 -1.50 -17.37 7.75
CA LEU A 10 -0.58 -16.24 7.90
C LEU A 10 -1.30 -14.90 7.89
N PHE A 11 -2.19 -14.69 6.94
CA PHE A 11 -2.91 -13.43 6.73
C PHE A 11 -4.37 -13.47 7.22
N GLU A 12 -4.65 -14.21 8.23
CA GLU A 12 -5.98 -14.29 8.82
C GLU A 12 -6.43 -12.93 9.36
N ILE A 13 -7.59 -12.46 8.88
CA ILE A 13 -8.18 -11.20 9.32
C ILE A 13 -8.70 -11.33 10.74
N ASN A 14 -8.56 -10.28 11.55
CA ASN A 14 -9.06 -10.25 12.92
C ASN A 14 -10.61 -10.24 12.91
N ASP A 15 -11.22 -11.00 13.82
CA ASP A 15 -12.69 -11.10 13.91
C ASP A 15 -13.34 -9.87 14.55
N ASN A 16 -12.59 -9.13 15.36
CA ASN A 16 -13.08 -8.00 16.16
C ASN A 16 -12.64 -6.65 15.60
N LEU A 17 -12.79 -6.45 14.29
CA LEU A 17 -12.41 -5.21 13.64
C LEU A 17 -13.40 -4.08 13.92
N GLN A 18 -12.88 -2.88 14.10
CA GLN A 18 -13.66 -1.65 14.27
C GLN A 18 -13.23 -0.64 13.19
N PRO A 19 -13.95 -0.60 12.06
CA PRO A 19 -13.71 0.42 11.05
C PRO A 19 -14.08 1.80 11.60
N ILE A 20 -13.18 2.77 11.43
CA ILE A 20 -13.37 4.15 11.86
C ILE A 20 -13.37 5.03 10.61
N LEU A 21 -14.50 5.68 10.34
CA LEU A 21 -14.56 6.68 9.28
C LEU A 21 -13.83 7.94 9.75
N GLN A 22 -12.78 8.28 9.03
CA GLN A 22 -12.02 9.51 9.20
C GLN A 22 -12.57 10.57 8.27
N LYS A 23 -12.92 11.73 8.82
CA LYS A 23 -13.36 12.89 8.04
C LYS A 23 -12.39 14.02 8.29
N THR A 24 -11.73 14.41 7.25
CA THR A 24 -10.88 15.58 7.26
C THR A 24 -11.61 16.75 6.57
N LYS A 25 -10.93 17.87 6.40
CA LYS A 25 -11.51 19.02 5.68
C LYS A 25 -11.78 18.70 4.21
N SER A 26 -10.98 17.83 3.60
CA SER A 26 -10.98 17.59 2.15
C SER A 26 -11.31 16.15 1.77
N TYR A 27 -11.12 15.18 2.68
CA TYR A 27 -11.19 13.77 2.34
C TYR A 27 -11.91 12.95 3.40
N GLU A 28 -12.47 11.83 2.93
CA GLU A 28 -12.99 10.77 3.78
C GLU A 28 -12.26 9.47 3.47
N TYR A 29 -11.85 8.74 4.51
CA TYR A 29 -11.24 7.42 4.40
C TYR A 29 -11.54 6.59 5.64
N ILE A 30 -11.38 5.28 5.54
CA ILE A 30 -11.61 4.36 6.67
C ILE A 30 -10.27 3.86 7.16
N THR A 31 -10.10 3.81 8.46
CA THR A 31 -8.97 3.11 9.12
C THR A 31 -9.47 1.95 9.93
N ILE A 32 -8.72 0.85 9.92
CA ILE A 32 -8.98 -0.35 10.72
C ILE A 32 -7.66 -0.77 11.34
N ASP A 33 -7.51 -0.58 12.63
CA ASP A 33 -6.32 -1.02 13.36
C ASP A 33 -6.41 -2.51 13.70
N ASN A 34 -5.25 -3.13 13.93
CA ASN A 34 -5.14 -4.56 14.23
C ASN A 34 -5.80 -5.46 13.18
N PHE A 35 -5.58 -5.16 11.90
CA PHE A 35 -6.29 -5.79 10.79
C PHE A 35 -6.07 -7.30 10.70
N TYR A 36 -4.81 -7.76 10.74
CA TYR A 36 -4.50 -9.19 10.78
C TYR A 36 -4.34 -9.70 12.20
N LYS A 37 -4.70 -10.95 12.44
CA LYS A 37 -4.54 -11.60 13.76
C LYS A 37 -3.09 -11.80 14.18
N ARG A 38 -2.19 -12.04 13.21
CA ARG A 38 -0.79 -12.41 13.45
C ARG A 38 0.17 -11.57 12.60
N PRO A 39 0.14 -10.24 12.73
CA PRO A 39 0.93 -9.35 11.87
C PRO A 39 2.43 -9.57 12.00
N GLU A 40 2.92 -9.97 13.19
CA GLU A 40 4.32 -10.30 13.43
C GLU A 40 4.80 -11.48 12.58
N ASN A 41 3.95 -12.48 12.44
CA ASN A 41 4.27 -13.64 11.60
C ASN A 41 4.35 -13.26 10.14
N ILE A 42 3.45 -12.38 9.67
CA ILE A 42 3.49 -11.84 8.32
C ILE A 42 4.80 -11.07 8.10
N TYR A 43 5.10 -10.15 8.99
CA TYR A 43 6.33 -9.35 8.91
C TYR A 43 7.58 -10.22 8.85
N ASN A 44 7.70 -11.19 9.75
CA ASN A 44 8.84 -12.11 9.78
C ASN A 44 8.93 -12.98 8.53
N PHE A 45 7.78 -13.44 8.03
CA PHE A 45 7.70 -14.19 6.78
C PHE A 45 8.18 -13.35 5.60
N LEU A 46 7.70 -12.12 5.46
CA LEU A 46 8.09 -11.21 4.39
C LEU A 46 9.59 -10.89 4.45
N LYS A 47 10.13 -10.69 5.66
CA LYS A 47 11.56 -10.44 5.87
C LYS A 47 12.44 -11.65 5.51
N GLN A 48 11.94 -12.88 5.69
CA GLN A 48 12.66 -14.11 5.40
C GLN A 48 12.45 -14.61 3.97
N THR A 49 11.37 -14.17 3.34
CA THR A 49 11.04 -14.59 1.97
C THR A 49 12.00 -13.89 1.02
N TRP A 50 12.91 -14.66 0.45
CA TRP A 50 13.95 -14.16 -0.44
C TRP A 50 13.34 -13.50 -1.67
N VAL A 51 13.93 -12.37 -2.03
CA VAL A 51 13.65 -11.56 -3.22
C VAL A 51 13.56 -12.37 -4.54
N GLN A 52 14.08 -13.59 -4.58
CA GLN A 52 13.99 -14.49 -5.74
C GLN A 52 12.57 -14.81 -6.18
N ASN A 53 11.61 -14.77 -5.26
CA ASN A 53 10.20 -15.02 -5.54
C ASN A 53 9.42 -13.72 -5.83
N TRP A 54 10.08 -12.58 -5.76
CA TRP A 54 9.50 -11.30 -5.95
C TRP A 54 9.78 -10.79 -7.36
N LYS A 55 8.75 -10.28 -8.01
CA LYS A 55 8.89 -9.65 -9.30
C LYS A 55 9.48 -8.25 -9.08
N LYS A 56 10.60 -7.95 -9.74
CA LYS A 56 11.12 -6.59 -9.75
C LYS A 56 10.07 -5.68 -10.37
N GLY A 57 9.56 -4.74 -9.59
CA GLY A 57 8.62 -3.73 -10.06
C GLY A 57 9.29 -2.71 -10.98
N HIS A 58 8.48 -1.88 -11.60
CA HIS A 58 8.97 -0.84 -12.51
C HIS A 58 9.91 0.13 -11.80
N ASN A 59 11.08 0.20 -12.34
CA ASN A 59 12.08 1.25 -12.42
C ASN A 59 12.38 2.19 -11.27
N SER A 60 13.58 2.00 -10.83
CA SER A 60 14.55 3.09 -10.74
C SER A 60 15.86 2.47 -10.34
N ALA A 61 16.48 1.85 -11.29
CA ALA A 61 17.66 1.00 -11.12
C ALA A 61 18.80 1.61 -10.25
N ASN A 62 18.75 2.91 -10.01
CA ASN A 62 19.80 3.61 -9.27
C ASN A 62 19.37 4.21 -7.93
N PHE A 63 18.06 4.24 -7.60
CA PHE A 63 17.57 4.95 -6.41
C PHE A 63 16.77 4.10 -5.46
N VAL A 64 15.97 3.17 -6.00
CA VAL A 64 15.10 2.33 -5.20
C VAL A 64 15.15 0.88 -5.66
N GLU A 65 15.08 -0.04 -4.73
CA GLU A 65 14.70 -1.42 -4.98
C GLU A 65 13.23 -1.57 -4.62
N TYR A 66 12.42 -1.89 -5.62
CA TYR A 66 11.00 -2.11 -5.47
C TYR A 66 10.63 -3.49 -6.04
N TYR A 67 9.86 -4.24 -5.29
CA TYR A 67 9.37 -5.54 -5.69
C TYR A 67 7.89 -5.69 -5.33
N ASP A 68 7.15 -6.37 -6.19
CA ASP A 68 5.81 -6.83 -5.89
C ASP A 68 5.77 -8.36 -5.82
N CYS A 69 4.99 -8.89 -4.91
CA CYS A 69 4.75 -10.32 -4.78
C CYS A 69 3.26 -10.61 -4.94
N ARG A 70 2.90 -11.07 -6.12
CA ARG A 70 1.55 -11.55 -6.41
C ARG A 70 1.33 -13.01 -6.01
N LEU A 71 2.38 -13.74 -5.65
CA LEU A 71 2.33 -15.16 -5.32
C LEU A 71 1.72 -15.46 -3.94
N LEU A 72 1.70 -14.49 -3.04
CA LEU A 72 1.08 -14.65 -1.72
C LEU A 72 -0.44 -14.47 -1.76
N VAL A 73 -0.94 -14.08 -2.89
CA VAL A 73 -2.31 -13.68 -3.15
C VAL A 73 -3.30 -14.85 -3.26
N PRO A 74 -3.01 -15.95 -3.97
CA PRO A 74 -4.02 -16.98 -4.25
C PRO A 74 -4.62 -17.62 -3.02
N LEU A 75 -3.90 -17.61 -1.91
CA LEU A 75 -4.30 -18.33 -0.68
C LEU A 75 -5.27 -17.54 0.21
N GLN A 76 -5.48 -16.25 -0.11
CA GLN A 76 -6.30 -15.37 0.72
C GLN A 76 -7.42 -14.69 -0.04
N GLU A 77 -7.35 -14.82 -1.34
CA GLU A 77 -8.13 -14.05 -2.28
C GLU A 77 -9.60 -14.02 -1.88
N ASP A 78 -10.22 -15.18 -1.78
CA ASP A 78 -11.66 -15.25 -1.56
C ASP A 78 -12.13 -14.68 -0.22
N LYS A 79 -11.48 -15.05 0.88
CA LYS A 79 -11.91 -14.61 2.22
C LYS A 79 -11.70 -13.13 2.44
N THR A 80 -10.58 -12.59 1.96
CA THR A 80 -10.26 -11.16 2.08
C THR A 80 -11.14 -10.32 1.18
N ILE A 81 -11.37 -10.76 -0.05
CA ILE A 81 -12.29 -10.10 -0.99
C ILE A 81 -13.71 -10.09 -0.42
N MET A 82 -14.21 -11.24 0.03
CA MET A 82 -15.55 -11.33 0.65
C MET A 82 -15.67 -10.44 1.89
N PHE A 83 -14.62 -10.37 2.70
CA PHE A 83 -14.59 -9.48 3.85
C PHE A 83 -14.79 -8.01 3.42
N PHE A 84 -14.00 -7.52 2.46
CA PHE A 84 -14.12 -6.14 1.99
C PHE A 84 -15.43 -5.88 1.27
N GLN A 85 -15.90 -6.81 0.43
CA GLN A 85 -17.20 -6.68 -0.23
C GLN A 85 -18.35 -6.52 0.78
N LYS A 86 -18.31 -7.32 1.86
CA LYS A 86 -19.30 -7.22 2.94
C LYS A 86 -19.16 -5.92 3.74
N LEU A 87 -17.94 -5.58 4.14
CA LEU A 87 -17.66 -4.39 4.95
C LEU A 87 -18.11 -3.12 4.24
N LEU A 88 -17.84 -3.02 2.94
CA LEU A 88 -18.06 -1.83 2.13
C LEU A 88 -19.41 -1.84 1.41
N ASN A 89 -20.17 -2.92 1.55
CA ASN A 89 -21.43 -3.16 0.82
C ASN A 89 -21.29 -3.03 -0.70
N ILE A 90 -20.23 -3.66 -1.25
CA ILE A 90 -19.88 -3.64 -2.67
C ILE A 90 -19.87 -5.07 -3.28
N PRO A 91 -20.97 -5.83 -3.22
CA PRO A 91 -20.95 -7.27 -3.53
C PRO A 91 -20.59 -7.59 -4.99
N ASN A 92 -20.72 -6.61 -5.88
CA ASN A 92 -20.48 -6.78 -7.31
C ASN A 92 -19.13 -6.19 -7.77
N GLN A 93 -18.33 -5.63 -6.87
CA GLN A 93 -17.01 -5.15 -7.24
C GLN A 93 -16.02 -6.32 -7.20
N TYR A 94 -15.13 -6.36 -8.17
CA TYR A 94 -14.04 -7.33 -8.17
C TYR A 94 -12.72 -6.67 -7.73
N CYS A 95 -11.87 -7.47 -7.14
CA CYS A 95 -10.53 -7.06 -6.79
C CYS A 95 -9.61 -7.30 -7.98
N ASP A 96 -9.11 -6.22 -8.58
CA ASP A 96 -8.27 -6.26 -9.77
C ASP A 96 -6.81 -6.58 -9.43
N VAL A 97 -6.34 -6.02 -8.34
CA VAL A 97 -4.96 -6.20 -7.87
C VAL A 97 -4.95 -6.59 -6.42
N ILE A 98 -4.24 -7.66 -6.13
CA ILE A 98 -3.84 -8.04 -4.78
C ILE A 98 -2.34 -8.26 -4.83
N SER A 99 -1.60 -7.52 -4.07
CA SER A 99 -0.16 -7.71 -4.02
C SER A 99 0.43 -7.32 -2.66
N THR A 100 1.59 -7.88 -2.35
CA THR A 100 2.42 -7.38 -1.28
C THR A 100 3.59 -6.65 -1.91
N ASN A 101 3.76 -5.40 -1.54
CA ASN A 101 4.80 -4.55 -2.08
C ASN A 101 5.88 -4.33 -1.04
N ILE A 102 7.13 -4.40 -1.47
CA ILE A 102 8.27 -4.03 -0.65
C ILE A 102 9.15 -3.03 -1.40
N PHE A 103 9.72 -2.08 -0.69
CA PHE A 103 10.75 -1.23 -1.25
C PHE A 103 11.77 -0.79 -0.21
N LYS A 104 12.94 -0.40 -0.69
CA LYS A 104 13.97 0.33 0.05
C LYS A 104 14.70 1.30 -0.86
N TRP A 105 15.30 2.31 -0.29
CA TRP A 105 16.18 3.21 -1.03
C TRP A 105 17.58 2.61 -1.20
N ILE A 106 18.13 2.72 -2.40
CA ILE A 106 19.56 2.53 -2.68
C ILE A 106 20.28 3.85 -2.40
N ASN A 107 19.73 4.93 -2.95
CA ASN A 107 20.20 6.29 -2.76
C ASN A 107 19.02 7.16 -2.33
N PRO A 108 18.82 7.37 -1.01
CA PRO A 108 17.69 8.14 -0.54
C PRO A 108 17.74 9.58 -1.05
N PRO A 109 16.62 10.11 -1.57
CA PRO A 109 16.55 11.49 -2.00
C PRO A 109 16.49 12.45 -0.81
N SER A 110 16.57 13.75 -1.07
CA SER A 110 16.26 14.73 -0.03
C SER A 110 14.79 14.65 0.40
N GLN A 111 14.48 15.13 1.60
CA GLN A 111 13.16 14.98 2.22
C GLN A 111 12.00 15.56 1.42
N ASP A 112 12.26 16.52 0.55
CA ASP A 112 11.24 17.17 -0.28
C ASP A 112 10.76 16.30 -1.46
N TYR A 113 11.49 15.24 -1.76
CA TYR A 113 11.13 14.30 -2.83
C TYR A 113 10.35 13.12 -2.29
N GLN A 114 9.26 12.78 -2.97
CA GLN A 114 8.34 11.70 -2.60
C GLN A 114 7.97 10.88 -3.84
N PHE A 115 7.11 9.87 -3.66
CA PHE A 115 6.50 9.17 -4.79
C PHE A 115 5.53 10.10 -5.53
N SER A 116 5.55 10.05 -6.85
CA SER A 116 4.66 10.84 -7.68
C SER A 116 3.20 10.57 -7.35
N PRO A 117 2.38 11.62 -7.20
CA PRO A 117 0.94 11.46 -7.07
C PRO A 117 0.34 10.80 -8.31
N HIS A 118 -0.57 9.88 -8.08
CA HIS A 118 -1.34 9.19 -9.12
C HIS A 118 -2.79 9.02 -8.67
N GLN A 119 -3.63 8.56 -9.58
CA GLN A 119 -5.02 8.19 -9.33
C GLN A 119 -5.25 6.77 -9.81
N ASP A 120 -6.04 6.01 -9.07
CA ASP A 120 -6.46 4.67 -9.43
C ASP A 120 -7.98 4.62 -9.62
N LEU A 121 -8.44 3.61 -10.35
CA LEU A 121 -9.87 3.37 -10.48
C LEU A 121 -10.41 2.60 -9.26
N GLY A 122 -11.54 3.08 -8.71
CA GLY A 122 -12.25 2.39 -7.64
C GLY A 122 -11.71 2.66 -6.24
N LEU A 123 -11.68 1.63 -5.40
CA LEU A 123 -11.24 1.73 -4.00
C LEU A 123 -9.84 1.15 -3.84
N ASN A 124 -9.00 1.90 -3.17
CA ASN A 124 -7.68 1.48 -2.75
C ASN A 124 -7.70 1.06 -1.29
N ILE A 125 -7.14 -0.10 -1.02
CA ILE A 125 -7.00 -0.65 0.31
C ILE A 125 -5.52 -0.97 0.53
N ILE A 126 -4.95 -0.41 1.58
CA ILE A 126 -3.55 -0.58 1.93
C ILE A 126 -3.45 -1.08 3.36
N VAL A 127 -2.71 -2.17 3.59
CA VAL A 127 -2.36 -2.61 4.95
C VAL A 127 -0.87 -2.39 5.16
N TYR A 128 -0.53 -1.56 6.13
CA TYR A 128 0.87 -1.28 6.48
C TYR A 128 1.44 -2.43 7.30
N LEU A 129 2.53 -3.01 6.81
CA LEU A 129 3.17 -4.20 7.38
C LEU A 129 4.60 -3.96 7.83
N ASP A 130 5.08 -2.72 7.80
CA ASP A 130 6.40 -2.38 8.33
C ASP A 130 6.31 -1.80 9.75
N LYS A 131 7.38 -2.03 10.53
CA LYS A 131 7.45 -1.58 11.94
C LYS A 131 8.14 -0.23 12.11
N ILE A 132 8.71 0.31 11.06
CA ILE A 132 9.44 1.58 11.10
C ILE A 132 8.48 2.75 11.20
N ASN A 133 7.29 2.62 10.58
CA ASN A 133 6.22 3.62 10.60
C ASN A 133 6.68 5.02 10.15
N SER A 134 7.64 5.09 9.23
CA SER A 134 8.18 6.36 8.77
C SER A 134 7.50 6.85 7.51
N GLY A 135 6.28 7.36 7.65
CA GLY A 135 5.49 7.91 6.55
C GLY A 135 4.07 7.38 6.48
N GLY A 136 3.59 7.06 5.29
CA GLY A 136 2.23 6.58 5.08
C GLY A 136 1.77 6.75 3.65
N THR A 137 0.51 7.20 3.48
CA THR A 137 -0.08 7.57 2.19
C THR A 137 -0.48 9.03 2.24
N ALA A 138 0.05 9.84 1.33
CA ALA A 138 -0.37 11.22 1.16
C ALA A 138 -1.57 11.30 0.22
N LEU A 139 -2.61 12.03 0.63
CA LEU A 139 -3.74 12.41 -0.20
C LEU A 139 -3.55 13.86 -0.63
N TYR A 140 -3.42 14.10 -1.94
CA TYR A 140 -3.10 15.42 -2.48
C TYR A 140 -4.33 16.16 -2.94
N ASN A 141 -4.33 17.47 -2.82
CA ASN A 141 -5.45 18.34 -3.20
C ASN A 141 -5.69 18.43 -4.72
N LYS A 142 -4.71 18.05 -5.53
CA LYS A 142 -4.79 18.02 -7.00
C LYS A 142 -3.71 17.12 -7.57
N MET A 143 -3.89 16.70 -8.82
CA MET A 143 -2.80 16.12 -9.60
C MET A 143 -1.78 17.23 -9.97
N PRO A 144 -0.50 16.93 -9.88
CA PRO A 144 0.51 17.85 -10.43
C PRO A 144 0.41 17.89 -11.95
N ASN A 145 0.79 19.04 -12.53
CA ASN A 145 0.98 19.16 -13.96
C ASN A 145 2.31 18.48 -14.35
N LEU A 146 2.35 17.17 -14.28
CA LEU A 146 3.51 16.43 -14.73
C LEU A 146 3.39 16.18 -16.23
N HIS A 147 4.36 16.63 -16.98
CA HIS A 147 4.70 15.97 -18.23
C HIS A 147 5.35 14.65 -17.83
N VAL A 148 4.54 13.62 -17.65
CA VAL A 148 5.01 12.28 -17.29
C VAL A 148 5.68 11.72 -18.53
N ASN A 149 7.00 11.74 -18.55
CA ASN A 149 7.73 10.69 -19.26
C ASN A 149 7.40 9.38 -18.53
N GLU A 150 7.11 8.33 -19.26
CA GLU A 150 6.54 7.04 -18.82
C GLU A 150 7.29 6.30 -17.71
N ASP A 151 8.41 6.81 -17.27
CA ASP A 151 9.13 6.32 -16.10
C ASP A 151 8.54 6.98 -14.86
N ILE A 152 7.87 6.20 -14.02
CA ILE A 152 7.36 6.61 -12.72
C ILE A 152 8.49 7.31 -11.97
N ASP A 153 8.50 8.63 -12.02
CA ASP A 153 9.50 9.40 -11.30
C ASP A 153 9.16 9.38 -9.82
N ILE A 154 9.84 8.50 -9.08
CA ILE A 154 9.71 8.38 -7.64
C ILE A 154 10.30 9.59 -6.89
N ARG A 155 10.84 10.56 -7.61
CA ARG A 155 11.46 11.77 -7.07
C ARG A 155 10.63 12.99 -7.36
N PHE A 156 9.39 12.94 -6.92
CA PHE A 156 8.49 14.06 -7.06
C PHE A 156 8.75 15.11 -5.96
N ASN A 157 9.11 16.32 -6.33
CA ASN A 157 9.34 17.40 -5.38
C ASN A 157 8.02 18.09 -5.02
N ILE A 158 7.54 17.86 -3.79
CA ILE A 158 6.26 18.38 -3.30
C ILE A 158 6.28 19.93 -3.25
N LYS A 159 7.37 20.53 -2.81
CA LYS A 159 7.48 21.97 -2.66
C LYS A 159 7.49 22.70 -4.01
N GLU A 160 8.27 22.20 -4.95
CA GLU A 160 8.35 22.79 -6.29
C GLU A 160 7.00 22.74 -7.01
N ASN A 161 6.21 21.70 -6.77
CA ASN A 161 4.89 21.55 -7.36
C ASN A 161 3.77 22.23 -6.57
N ASN A 162 4.07 22.84 -5.45
CA ASN A 162 3.12 23.56 -4.59
C ASN A 162 1.86 22.74 -4.28
N LEU A 163 2.07 21.48 -3.83
CA LEU A 163 1.01 20.58 -3.44
C LEU A 163 0.78 20.60 -1.94
N ASN A 164 -0.49 20.72 -1.58
CA ASN A 164 -0.95 20.44 -0.23
C ASN A 164 -1.40 18.98 -0.15
N TYR A 165 -1.16 18.36 0.96
CA TYR A 165 -1.57 16.97 1.21
C TYR A 165 -2.01 16.76 2.66
N GLU A 166 -2.80 15.72 2.85
CA GLU A 166 -3.12 15.15 4.14
C GLU A 166 -2.44 13.79 4.25
N LEU A 167 -1.73 13.56 5.34
CA LEU A 167 -1.00 12.31 5.53
C LEU A 167 -1.82 11.31 6.34
N ILE A 168 -2.13 10.18 5.71
CA ILE A 168 -2.59 9.00 6.43
C ILE A 168 -1.36 8.28 6.95
N GLN A 169 -1.12 8.40 8.26
CA GLN A 169 0.06 7.83 8.91
C GLN A 169 0.09 6.32 8.82
N SER A 170 1.22 5.77 8.40
CA SER A 170 1.46 4.33 8.51
C SER A 170 1.55 3.92 9.98
N VAL A 171 0.77 2.93 10.34
CA VAL A 171 0.84 2.25 11.64
C VAL A 171 0.87 0.75 11.35
N PHE A 172 1.77 0.04 12.00
CA PHE A 172 1.90 -1.40 11.80
C PHE A 172 0.57 -2.11 11.99
N ASN A 173 0.17 -2.94 11.01
CA ASN A 173 -1.10 -3.66 10.96
C ASN A 173 -2.36 -2.77 10.89
N ARG A 174 -2.23 -1.54 10.40
CA ARG A 174 -3.37 -0.69 10.04
C ARG A 174 -3.77 -0.93 8.60
N CYS A 175 -5.05 -1.18 8.39
CA CYS A 175 -5.68 -1.15 7.07
C CYS A 175 -6.28 0.24 6.83
N VAL A 176 -6.08 0.79 5.63
CA VAL A 176 -6.65 2.06 5.18
C VAL A 176 -7.42 1.83 3.90
N ILE A 177 -8.62 2.42 3.80
CA ILE A 177 -9.50 2.31 2.64
C ILE A 177 -9.88 3.72 2.20
N PHE A 178 -9.64 4.05 0.94
CA PHE A 178 -9.97 5.34 0.36
C PHE A 178 -10.34 5.24 -1.13
N ASN A 179 -10.98 6.28 -1.65
CA ASN A 179 -11.30 6.36 -3.07
C ASN A 179 -10.00 6.59 -3.87
N GLY A 180 -9.66 5.67 -4.75
CA GLY A 180 -8.46 5.73 -5.59
C GLY A 180 -8.42 6.93 -6.55
N GLN A 181 -9.56 7.54 -6.85
CA GLN A 181 -9.62 8.77 -7.66
C GLN A 181 -9.10 10.02 -6.92
N ILE A 182 -8.92 9.95 -5.60
CA ILE A 182 -8.21 10.98 -4.87
C ILE A 182 -6.73 10.92 -5.29
N PRO A 183 -6.11 12.01 -5.76
CA PRO A 183 -4.68 12.02 -6.03
C PRO A 183 -3.91 11.58 -4.79
N HIS A 184 -3.10 10.54 -4.91
CA HIS A 184 -2.40 9.95 -3.77
C HIS A 184 -1.05 9.38 -4.16
N GLY A 185 -0.23 9.13 -3.14
CA GLY A 185 1.08 8.50 -3.32
C GLY A 185 1.69 8.05 -2.01
N GLY A 186 2.67 7.19 -2.10
CA GLY A 186 3.48 6.82 -0.94
C GLY A 186 4.22 8.05 -0.40
N TYR A 187 4.19 8.22 0.90
CA TYR A 187 4.92 9.29 1.59
C TYR A 187 5.91 8.70 2.60
N ILE A 188 7.13 9.22 2.60
CA ILE A 188 8.20 8.82 3.50
C ILE A 188 8.64 10.04 4.31
N SER A 189 8.43 10.02 5.60
CA SER A 189 8.81 11.11 6.50
C SER A 189 10.30 11.12 6.88
N ASN A 190 10.99 9.98 6.72
CA ASN A 190 12.43 9.87 6.87
C ASN A 190 12.96 8.83 5.87
N HIS A 191 13.54 9.28 4.78
CA HIS A 191 14.07 8.40 3.73
C HIS A 191 15.18 7.48 4.24
N ASN A 192 16.01 7.95 5.17
CA ASN A 192 17.10 7.15 5.74
C ASN A 192 16.60 6.01 6.64
N ALA A 193 15.31 5.97 6.96
CA ALA A 193 14.73 4.86 7.70
C ALA A 193 14.61 3.57 6.85
N TYR A 194 14.58 3.71 5.51
CA TYR A 194 14.37 2.60 4.58
C TYR A 194 15.58 2.41 3.65
N ILE A 195 16.73 2.12 4.24
CA ILE A 195 17.99 1.81 3.55
C ILE A 195 18.52 0.47 4.03
N GLU A 196 19.53 -0.08 3.35
CA GLU A 196 20.21 -1.33 3.69
C GLU A 196 19.24 -2.52 3.85
N GLU A 197 19.10 -3.04 5.08
CA GLU A 197 18.21 -4.16 5.40
C GLU A 197 16.79 -3.72 5.83
N ASN A 198 16.52 -2.42 5.83
CA ASN A 198 15.25 -1.86 6.27
C ASN A 198 14.31 -1.67 5.08
N TRP A 199 13.40 -2.59 4.93
CA TRP A 199 12.39 -2.57 3.90
C TRP A 199 11.05 -2.04 4.41
N ARG A 200 10.33 -1.30 3.56
CA ARG A 200 8.93 -0.99 3.78
C ARG A 200 8.07 -2.08 3.16
N TYR A 201 7.06 -2.51 3.90
CA TYR A 201 6.14 -3.59 3.50
C TYR A 201 4.70 -3.08 3.51
N ASN A 202 3.97 -3.33 2.43
CA ASN A 202 2.53 -3.08 2.35
C ASN A 202 1.83 -4.25 1.66
N ALA A 203 0.61 -4.58 2.11
CA ALA A 203 -0.33 -5.32 1.28
C ALA A 203 -1.31 -4.33 0.65
N VAL A 204 -1.62 -4.50 -0.63
CA VAL A 204 -2.53 -3.63 -1.37
C VAL A 204 -3.62 -4.45 -2.05
N TYR A 205 -4.83 -3.87 -2.08
CA TYR A 205 -6.00 -4.45 -2.72
C TYR A 205 -6.73 -3.32 -3.47
N PHE A 206 -6.92 -3.50 -4.77
CA PHE A 206 -7.61 -2.52 -5.60
C PHE A 206 -8.94 -3.09 -6.07
N PHE A 207 -10.04 -2.48 -5.63
CA PHE A 207 -11.39 -2.85 -6.02
C PHE A 207 -11.90 -1.92 -7.10
N LYS A 208 -12.23 -2.46 -8.26
CA LYS A 208 -12.83 -1.74 -9.37
C LYS A 208 -14.34 -1.96 -9.41
N ASP A 209 -15.07 -0.96 -9.81
CA ASP A 209 -16.49 -1.08 -10.11
C ASP A 209 -16.65 -1.83 -11.45
N THR A 210 -17.44 -2.90 -11.45
CA THR A 210 -17.69 -3.72 -12.65
C THR A 210 -18.36 -2.95 -13.78
N ARG A 211 -18.90 -1.75 -13.50
CA ARG A 211 -19.49 -0.86 -14.52
C ARG A 211 -18.45 -0.25 -15.46
N TYR A 212 -17.19 -0.25 -15.10
CA TYR A 212 -16.07 0.21 -15.92
C TYR A 212 -15.33 -0.97 -16.56
N LYS A 213 -16.06 -1.91 -17.16
CA LYS A 213 -15.42 -2.83 -18.12
C LYS A 213 -15.01 -1.97 -19.30
N GLU A 214 -13.70 -1.90 -19.54
CA GLU A 214 -13.16 -1.32 -20.75
C GLU A 214 -13.85 -2.00 -21.95
N GLU A 215 -14.51 -1.18 -22.80
CA GLU A 215 -15.00 -1.61 -24.08
C GLU A 215 -13.84 -1.89 -25.06
#